data_31a3d8013a1051d1fe33399a9d602a4f
#
_entry.id   31a3d8013a1051d1fe33399a9d602a4f
#
_cell.length_a   1.000
_cell.length_b   1.000
_cell.length_c   1.000
_cell.angle_alpha   90.00
_cell.angle_beta   90.00
_cell.angle_gamma   90.00
#
_symmetry.space_group_name_H-M   'P 1'
#
loop_
_entity.id
_entity.type
_entity.pdbx_description
1 polymer ?
#
loop_
_entity_poly.entity_id
_entity_poly.type
_entity_poly.pdbx_seq_one_letter_code
_entity_poly.pdbx_strand_id
1 'polypeptide(L)'
;MTLQEQLCEKMRVEQSAYCLWLTAQPPEEILHHAYEYSVREDIILATEEMNLTPARVRALLKSPAPLADVYKDFSKLETDYMSIVAQCVEDRADDLLKKEQQQNPPKVYRQSVTYAREHGELQQYHASCHLNERCRDEIDAALAQRFDGMRLGSGAVE
;
A
#
# COMPACT_ATOMS: atom_id res chain seq x y z
N MET A 1 -5.10 -37.46 22.57
CA MET A 1 -5.46 -36.60 21.45
C MET A 1 -6.80 -35.96 21.79
N THR A 2 -6.82 -34.64 21.90
CA THR A 2 -8.03 -33.86 22.15
C THR A 2 -8.94 -33.86 20.92
N LEU A 3 -10.20 -33.46 21.06
CA LEU A 3 -11.10 -33.31 19.91
C LEU A 3 -10.56 -32.25 18.90
N GLN A 4 -9.94 -31.19 19.42
CA GLN A 4 -9.32 -30.15 18.60
C GLN A 4 -8.17 -30.73 17.77
N GLU A 5 -7.26 -31.45 18.38
CA GLU A 5 -6.15 -32.13 17.70
C GLU A 5 -6.63 -33.11 16.63
N GLN A 6 -7.75 -33.81 16.87
CA GLN A 6 -8.36 -34.70 15.86
C GLN A 6 -8.89 -33.92 14.65
N LEU A 7 -9.48 -32.73 14.87
CA LEU A 7 -9.95 -31.87 13.78
C LEU A 7 -8.79 -31.34 12.96
N CYS A 8 -7.76 -30.80 13.62
CA CYS A 8 -6.58 -30.29 12.95
C CYS A 8 -5.87 -31.37 12.14
N GLU A 9 -5.73 -32.59 12.69
CA GLU A 9 -5.14 -33.71 11.97
C GLU A 9 -5.97 -34.10 10.74
N LYS A 10 -7.29 -34.14 10.87
CA LYS A 10 -8.18 -34.40 9.73
C LYS A 10 -8.00 -33.35 8.64
N MET A 11 -7.94 -32.06 8.99
CA MET A 11 -7.70 -30.97 8.03
C MET A 11 -6.32 -31.05 7.39
N ARG A 12 -5.28 -31.44 8.13
CA ARG A 12 -3.92 -31.64 7.56
C ARG A 12 -3.88 -32.79 6.55
N VAL A 13 -4.57 -33.89 6.84
CA VAL A 13 -4.68 -35.02 5.90
C VAL A 13 -5.39 -34.58 4.62
N GLU A 14 -6.46 -33.79 4.75
CA GLU A 14 -7.18 -33.21 3.62
C GLU A 14 -6.30 -32.26 2.81
N GLN A 15 -5.52 -31.40 3.45
CA GLN A 15 -4.57 -30.51 2.80
C GLN A 15 -3.46 -31.28 2.09
N SER A 16 -2.94 -32.34 2.70
CA SER A 16 -1.93 -33.19 2.07
C SER A 16 -2.44 -33.85 0.77
N ALA A 17 -3.69 -34.34 0.81
CA ALA A 17 -4.32 -34.90 -0.37
C ALA A 17 -4.54 -33.85 -1.48
N TYR A 18 -4.93 -32.63 -1.08
CA TYR A 18 -5.06 -31.51 -2.03
C TYR A 18 -3.70 -31.12 -2.63
N CYS A 19 -2.64 -31.05 -1.83
CA CYS A 19 -1.29 -30.77 -2.29
C CYS A 19 -0.80 -31.79 -3.31
N LEU A 20 -1.02 -33.09 -3.04
CA LEU A 20 -0.67 -34.17 -3.99
C LEU A 20 -1.44 -34.05 -5.31
N TRP A 21 -2.72 -33.74 -5.25
CA TRP A 21 -3.52 -33.49 -6.45
C TRP A 21 -2.99 -32.27 -7.21
N LEU A 22 -2.72 -31.14 -6.50
CA LEU A 22 -2.29 -29.90 -7.10
C LEU A 22 -0.92 -30.04 -7.81
N THR A 23 0.02 -30.74 -7.18
CA THR A 23 1.36 -30.95 -7.76
C THR A 23 1.36 -31.84 -9.00
N ALA A 24 0.29 -32.58 -9.24
CA ALA A 24 0.09 -33.37 -10.47
C ALA A 24 -0.56 -32.57 -11.61
N GLN A 25 -0.96 -31.31 -11.36
CA GLN A 25 -1.57 -30.47 -12.36
C GLN A 25 -0.53 -29.75 -13.23
N PRO A 26 -0.91 -29.27 -14.44
CA PRO A 26 -0.08 -28.38 -15.25
C PRO A 26 0.27 -27.07 -14.47
N PRO A 27 1.41 -26.42 -14.76
CA PRO A 27 1.82 -25.22 -14.05
C PRO A 27 0.78 -24.08 -14.03
N GLU A 28 0.01 -23.95 -15.08
CA GLU A 28 -1.07 -22.95 -15.19
C GLU A 28 -2.20 -23.22 -14.18
N GLU A 29 -2.60 -24.48 -14.03
CA GLU A 29 -3.59 -24.89 -13.04
C GLU A 29 -3.07 -24.73 -11.60
N ILE A 30 -1.79 -25.01 -11.37
CA ILE A 30 -1.15 -24.78 -10.05
C ILE A 30 -1.27 -23.30 -9.67
N LEU A 31 -1.01 -22.38 -10.60
CA LEU A 31 -1.12 -20.94 -10.35
C LEU A 31 -2.57 -20.51 -10.04
N HIS A 32 -3.55 -21.08 -10.73
CA HIS A 32 -4.97 -20.80 -10.44
C HIS A 32 -5.39 -21.20 -9.03
N HIS A 33 -4.84 -22.30 -8.52
CA HIS A 33 -5.16 -22.83 -7.20
C HIS A 33 -4.20 -22.39 -6.08
N ALA A 34 -3.16 -21.60 -6.39
CA ALA A 34 -2.16 -21.18 -5.40
C ALA A 34 -2.78 -20.40 -4.23
N TYR A 35 -3.75 -19.53 -4.52
CA TYR A 35 -4.46 -18.77 -3.48
C TYR A 35 -5.30 -19.69 -2.58
N GLU A 36 -6.03 -20.64 -3.14
CA GLU A 36 -6.77 -21.64 -2.36
C GLU A 36 -5.83 -22.42 -1.45
N TYR A 37 -4.68 -22.87 -1.97
CA TYR A 37 -3.70 -23.61 -1.19
C TYR A 37 -3.25 -22.80 0.04
N SER A 38 -2.87 -21.53 -0.14
CA SER A 38 -2.43 -20.67 0.96
C SER A 38 -3.54 -20.41 1.98
N VAL A 39 -4.76 -20.12 1.55
CA VAL A 39 -5.88 -19.88 2.46
C VAL A 39 -6.23 -21.14 3.26
N ARG A 40 -6.13 -22.33 2.67
CA ARG A 40 -6.36 -23.60 3.39
C ARG A 40 -5.32 -23.83 4.47
N GLU A 41 -4.05 -23.47 4.24
CA GLU A 41 -3.00 -23.47 5.28
C GLU A 41 -3.36 -22.51 6.43
N ASP A 42 -3.78 -21.27 6.10
CA ASP A 42 -4.18 -20.27 7.09
C ASP A 42 -5.38 -20.73 7.92
N ILE A 43 -6.36 -21.45 7.33
CA ILE A 43 -7.50 -22.02 8.05
C ILE A 43 -7.04 -23.06 9.06
N ILE A 44 -6.07 -23.90 8.72
CA ILE A 44 -5.49 -24.90 9.66
C ILE A 44 -4.82 -24.18 10.82
N LEU A 45 -3.95 -23.19 10.54
CA LEU A 45 -3.26 -22.41 11.57
C LEU A 45 -4.27 -21.70 12.49
N ALA A 46 -5.26 -21.03 11.94
CA ALA A 46 -6.30 -20.39 12.72
C ALA A 46 -7.07 -21.38 13.59
N THR A 47 -7.38 -22.58 13.06
CA THR A 47 -8.06 -23.63 13.80
C THR A 47 -7.22 -24.16 14.97
N GLU A 48 -5.90 -24.19 14.84
CA GLU A 48 -4.98 -24.59 15.92
C GLU A 48 -4.93 -23.56 17.06
N GLU A 49 -4.96 -22.26 16.71
CA GLU A 49 -4.89 -21.16 17.67
C GLU A 49 -6.24 -20.85 18.35
N MET A 50 -7.35 -21.20 17.70
CA MET A 50 -8.70 -20.95 18.23
C MET A 50 -9.07 -21.90 19.36
N ASN A 51 -9.75 -21.39 20.37
CA ASN A 51 -10.40 -22.19 21.40
C ASN A 51 -11.85 -22.54 20.99
N LEU A 52 -12.02 -23.54 20.12
CA LEU A 52 -13.33 -24.00 19.72
C LEU A 52 -14.01 -24.80 20.83
N THR A 53 -15.32 -24.59 21.03
CA THR A 53 -16.08 -25.41 21.97
C THR A 53 -16.17 -26.83 21.45
N PRO A 54 -16.22 -27.83 22.35
CA PRO A 54 -16.33 -29.25 21.96
C PRO A 54 -17.52 -29.55 21.04
N ALA A 55 -18.60 -28.80 21.19
CA ALA A 55 -19.78 -28.94 20.31
C ALA A 55 -19.48 -28.53 18.86
N ARG A 56 -18.76 -27.36 18.67
CA ARG A 56 -18.32 -26.88 17.36
C ARG A 56 -17.34 -27.84 16.70
N VAL A 57 -16.36 -28.32 17.45
CA VAL A 57 -15.37 -29.30 16.97
C VAL A 57 -16.07 -30.56 16.48
N ARG A 58 -17.02 -31.12 17.28
CA ARG A 58 -17.79 -32.29 16.87
C ARG A 58 -18.63 -32.05 15.62
N ALA A 59 -19.18 -30.86 15.46
CA ALA A 59 -19.92 -30.48 14.24
C ALA A 59 -19.03 -30.51 13.00
N LEU A 60 -17.85 -29.90 13.07
CA LEU A 60 -16.86 -29.90 11.96
C LEU A 60 -16.32 -31.29 11.66
N LEU A 61 -16.07 -32.12 12.68
CA LEU A 61 -15.61 -33.49 12.50
C LEU A 61 -16.62 -34.39 11.74
N LYS A 62 -17.92 -34.05 11.75
CA LYS A 62 -18.95 -34.77 10.99
C LYS A 62 -18.85 -34.53 9.49
N SER A 63 -18.31 -33.39 9.06
CA SER A 63 -18.07 -33.14 7.63
C SER A 63 -17.03 -34.12 7.09
N PRO A 64 -17.23 -34.67 5.88
CA PRO A 64 -16.20 -35.48 5.22
C PRO A 64 -14.95 -34.65 4.86
N ALA A 65 -15.11 -33.35 4.56
CA ALA A 65 -14.06 -32.46 4.12
C ALA A 65 -14.18 -31.07 4.83
N PRO A 66 -13.90 -31.00 6.14
CA PRO A 66 -14.10 -29.79 6.93
C PRO A 66 -13.25 -28.60 6.45
N LEU A 67 -12.06 -28.83 5.93
CA LEU A 67 -11.18 -27.79 5.42
C LEU A 67 -11.74 -27.17 4.13
N ALA A 68 -12.18 -27.99 3.18
CA ALA A 68 -12.79 -27.51 1.95
C ALA A 68 -14.12 -26.78 2.21
N ASP A 69 -14.92 -27.24 3.18
CA ASP A 69 -16.17 -26.57 3.53
C ASP A 69 -15.91 -25.17 4.09
N VAL A 70 -14.95 -25.01 5.00
CA VAL A 70 -14.57 -23.71 5.54
C VAL A 70 -14.00 -22.82 4.46
N TYR A 71 -13.12 -23.33 3.60
CA TYR A 71 -12.61 -22.56 2.46
C TYR A 71 -13.73 -22.06 1.53
N LYS A 72 -14.69 -22.92 1.21
CA LYS A 72 -15.85 -22.57 0.38
C LYS A 72 -16.69 -21.45 0.98
N ASP A 73 -16.82 -21.41 2.30
CA ASP A 73 -17.54 -20.33 2.97
C ASP A 73 -16.70 -19.05 3.02
N PHE A 74 -15.39 -19.16 3.28
CA PHE A 74 -14.46 -18.05 3.21
C PHE A 74 -14.41 -17.39 1.83
N SER A 75 -14.40 -18.20 0.76
CA SER A 75 -14.32 -17.70 -0.63
C SER A 75 -15.53 -16.88 -1.08
N LYS A 76 -16.66 -16.97 -0.34
CA LYS A 76 -17.86 -16.15 -0.59
C LYS A 76 -17.82 -14.79 0.12
N LEU A 77 -16.90 -14.61 1.07
CA LEU A 77 -16.79 -13.36 1.81
C LEU A 77 -16.14 -12.30 0.90
N GLU A 78 -16.77 -11.14 0.81
CA GLU A 78 -16.11 -9.97 0.25
C GLU A 78 -15.03 -9.52 1.24
N THR A 79 -13.78 -9.78 0.90
CA THR A 79 -12.64 -9.25 1.66
C THR A 79 -12.28 -7.90 1.08
N ASP A 80 -11.99 -6.93 1.93
CA ASP A 80 -11.53 -5.58 1.54
C ASP A 80 -10.05 -5.58 1.04
N TYR A 81 -9.61 -6.75 0.57
CA TYR A 81 -8.24 -6.99 0.13
C TYR A 81 -7.79 -6.05 -1.00
N MET A 82 -8.67 -5.81 -1.98
CA MET A 82 -8.33 -4.93 -3.12
C MET A 82 -8.20 -3.47 -2.70
N SER A 83 -8.97 -3.01 -1.72
CA SER A 83 -8.83 -1.69 -1.11
C SER A 83 -7.48 -1.52 -0.42
N ILE A 84 -7.05 -2.54 0.32
CA ILE A 84 -5.72 -2.56 0.96
C ILE A 84 -4.61 -2.54 -0.09
N VAL A 85 -4.73 -3.33 -1.15
CA VAL A 85 -3.76 -3.34 -2.25
C VAL A 85 -3.69 -1.97 -2.93
N ALA A 86 -4.84 -1.35 -3.23
CA ALA A 86 -4.89 -0.01 -3.82
C ALA A 86 -4.19 1.02 -2.92
N GLN A 87 -4.48 1.03 -1.63
CA GLN A 87 -3.82 1.91 -0.67
C GLN A 87 -2.29 1.70 -0.63
N CYS A 88 -1.82 0.45 -0.61
CA CYS A 88 -0.38 0.16 -0.66
C CYS A 88 0.30 0.68 -1.93
N VAL A 89 -0.39 0.64 -3.07
CA VAL A 89 0.11 1.18 -4.34
C VAL A 89 0.22 2.70 -4.26
N GLU A 90 -0.81 3.38 -3.75
CA GLU A 90 -0.83 4.83 -3.57
C GLU A 90 0.26 5.29 -2.61
N ASP A 91 0.36 4.68 -1.43
CA ASP A 91 1.39 4.99 -0.43
C ASP A 91 2.80 4.83 -1.00
N ARG A 92 3.02 3.76 -1.78
CA ARG A 92 4.33 3.53 -2.41
C ARG A 92 4.65 4.58 -3.47
N ALA A 93 3.67 4.97 -4.29
CA ALA A 93 3.83 6.02 -5.28
C ALA A 93 4.17 7.36 -4.62
N ASP A 94 3.47 7.73 -3.56
CA ASP A 94 3.72 8.94 -2.79
C ASP A 94 5.12 8.96 -2.16
N ASP A 95 5.58 7.83 -1.63
CA ASP A 95 6.93 7.71 -1.07
C ASP A 95 8.03 7.89 -2.13
N LEU A 96 7.79 7.39 -3.34
CA LEU A 96 8.73 7.57 -4.46
C LEU A 96 8.76 9.03 -4.90
N LEU A 97 7.61 9.68 -5.03
CA LEU A 97 7.51 11.10 -5.37
C LEU A 97 8.22 11.99 -4.34
N LYS A 98 8.04 11.71 -3.04
CA LYS A 98 8.76 12.41 -1.97
C LYS A 98 10.28 12.25 -2.10
N LYS A 99 10.75 11.04 -2.42
CA LYS A 99 12.19 10.78 -2.63
C LYS A 99 12.74 11.50 -3.85
N GLU A 100 12.01 11.52 -4.96
CA GLU A 100 12.39 12.26 -6.16
C GLU A 100 12.48 13.77 -5.90
N GLN A 101 11.52 14.32 -5.16
CA GLN A 101 11.53 15.74 -4.75
C GLN A 101 12.73 16.07 -3.84
N GLN A 102 13.14 15.14 -2.98
CA GLN A 102 14.31 15.31 -2.12
C GLN A 102 15.63 15.23 -2.91
N GLN A 103 15.71 14.33 -3.90
CA GLN A 103 16.91 14.14 -4.72
C GLN A 103 17.03 15.20 -5.83
N ASN A 104 15.94 15.63 -6.39
CA ASN A 104 15.82 16.73 -7.32
C ASN A 104 14.87 17.78 -6.72
N PRO A 105 15.30 18.55 -5.74
CA PRO A 105 14.51 19.67 -5.30
C PRO A 105 14.23 20.49 -6.55
N PRO A 106 12.97 20.89 -6.80
CA PRO A 106 12.64 21.68 -7.96
C PRO A 106 13.68 22.78 -8.07
N LYS A 107 14.19 23.05 -9.27
CA LYS A 107 15.18 24.13 -9.53
C LYS A 107 14.50 25.47 -9.25
N VAL A 108 13.90 25.53 -8.09
CA VAL A 108 13.06 26.60 -7.62
C VAL A 108 13.93 27.82 -7.55
N TYR A 109 13.82 28.59 -8.60
CA TYR A 109 13.94 30.00 -8.36
C TYR A 109 15.35 30.47 -7.96
N ARG A 110 16.40 29.80 -8.50
CA ARG A 110 17.73 30.40 -8.45
C ARG A 110 17.67 31.85 -8.96
N GLN A 111 16.86 32.10 -9.98
CA GLN A 111 16.66 33.46 -10.49
C GLN A 111 15.89 34.35 -9.50
N SER A 112 14.80 33.85 -8.92
CA SER A 112 14.01 34.62 -7.96
C SER A 112 14.74 34.83 -6.63
N VAL A 113 15.47 33.80 -6.18
CA VAL A 113 16.33 33.90 -4.98
C VAL A 113 17.52 34.83 -5.21
N THR A 114 18.15 34.76 -6.38
CA THR A 114 19.25 35.67 -6.75
C THR A 114 18.75 37.11 -6.83
N TYR A 115 17.60 37.34 -7.45
CA TYR A 115 17.00 38.65 -7.57
C TYR A 115 16.62 39.24 -6.19
N ALA A 116 15.97 38.45 -5.33
CA ALA A 116 15.65 38.86 -3.97
C ALA A 116 16.91 39.11 -3.12
N ARG A 117 17.99 38.38 -3.35
CA ARG A 117 19.28 38.57 -2.70
C ARG A 117 19.95 39.89 -3.07
N GLU A 118 19.93 40.21 -4.35
CA GLU A 118 20.51 41.48 -4.85
C GLU A 118 19.74 42.70 -4.35
N HIS A 119 18.46 42.55 -3.99
CA HIS A 119 17.60 43.61 -3.48
C HIS A 119 17.39 43.56 -1.96
N GLY A 120 18.13 42.75 -1.23
CA GLY A 120 18.13 42.74 0.24
C GLY A 120 16.94 42.07 0.93
N GLU A 121 16.04 41.41 0.17
CA GLU A 121 14.80 40.81 0.71
C GLU A 121 14.86 39.27 0.90
N LEU A 122 16.05 38.74 1.09
CA LEU A 122 16.31 37.30 1.12
C LEU A 122 15.60 36.53 2.23
N GLN A 123 15.37 37.15 3.37
CA GLN A 123 14.91 36.42 4.57
C GLN A 123 13.46 35.97 4.50
N GLN A 124 12.62 36.63 3.73
CA GLN A 124 11.20 36.29 3.64
C GLN A 124 10.89 35.10 2.72
N TYR A 125 11.79 34.72 1.84
CA TYR A 125 11.56 33.71 0.81
C TYR A 125 12.25 32.36 1.06
N HIS A 126 13.19 32.30 2.00
CA HIS A 126 13.85 31.04 2.36
C HIS A 126 12.91 29.96 2.91
N ALA A 127 11.81 30.35 3.54
CA ALA A 127 10.82 29.43 4.09
C ALA A 127 9.90 28.82 3.02
N SER A 128 9.90 29.35 1.80
CA SER A 128 8.95 28.96 0.72
C SER A 128 9.54 27.98 -0.28
N CYS A 129 10.79 27.55 -0.11
CA CYS A 129 11.50 26.74 -1.10
C CYS A 129 11.08 25.28 -1.20
N HIS A 130 10.05 24.84 -0.49
CA HIS A 130 9.50 23.49 -0.55
C HIS A 130 8.20 23.41 -1.35
N LEU A 131 8.03 24.26 -2.34
CA LEU A 131 6.78 24.33 -3.09
C LEU A 131 6.81 23.45 -4.33
N ASN A 132 5.75 22.67 -4.49
CA ASN A 132 5.52 21.86 -5.68
C ASN A 132 5.25 22.73 -6.91
N GLU A 133 5.33 22.16 -8.12
CA GLU A 133 5.11 22.87 -9.38
C GLU A 133 3.81 23.69 -9.43
N ARG A 134 2.78 23.27 -8.68
CA ARG A 134 1.47 23.93 -8.65
C ARG A 134 1.50 25.30 -7.94
N CYS A 135 2.38 25.46 -6.96
CA CYS A 135 2.58 26.74 -6.29
C CYS A 135 3.61 27.62 -7.02
N ARG A 136 4.30 27.08 -7.98
CA ARG A 136 5.32 27.76 -8.75
C ARG A 136 4.80 29.00 -9.42
N ASP A 137 3.75 28.83 -10.22
CA ASP A 137 3.15 29.90 -11.01
C ASP A 137 2.53 30.99 -10.11
N GLU A 138 1.97 30.60 -8.96
CA GLU A 138 1.41 31.53 -7.97
C GLU A 138 2.50 32.36 -7.29
N ILE A 139 3.66 31.76 -7.01
CA ILE A 139 4.79 32.47 -6.41
C ILE A 139 5.48 33.34 -7.43
N ASP A 140 5.68 32.87 -8.65
CA ASP A 140 6.25 33.70 -9.73
C ASP A 140 5.35 34.92 -10.00
N ALA A 141 4.03 34.74 -9.98
CA ALA A 141 3.09 35.84 -10.12
C ALA A 141 3.15 36.82 -8.93
N ALA A 142 3.24 36.31 -7.69
CA ALA A 142 3.33 37.14 -6.48
C ALA A 142 4.69 37.89 -6.42
N LEU A 143 5.79 37.23 -6.78
CA LEU A 143 7.11 37.84 -6.88
C LEU A 143 7.16 38.90 -7.99
N ALA A 144 6.62 38.59 -9.17
CA ALA A 144 6.55 39.53 -10.26
C ALA A 144 5.78 40.82 -9.87
N GLN A 145 4.60 40.67 -9.25
CA GLN A 145 3.81 41.82 -8.78
C GLN A 145 4.58 42.69 -7.75
N ARG A 146 5.34 42.06 -6.85
CA ARG A 146 6.05 42.76 -5.80
C ARG A 146 7.30 43.46 -6.30
N PHE A 147 7.97 42.91 -7.32
CA PHE A 147 9.21 43.43 -7.86
C PHE A 147 9.06 44.22 -9.17
N ASP A 148 7.91 44.19 -9.85
CA ASP A 148 7.62 45.03 -10.98
C ASP A 148 7.65 46.52 -10.62
N GLY A 149 7.21 46.87 -9.41
CA GLY A 149 7.33 48.21 -8.88
C GLY A 149 8.79 48.67 -8.69
N MET A 150 9.72 47.78 -8.41
CA MET A 150 11.14 48.08 -8.26
C MET A 150 11.87 48.19 -9.60
N ARG A 151 11.45 47.41 -10.63
CA ARG A 151 11.99 47.53 -12.00
C ARG A 151 11.70 48.87 -12.64
N LEU A 152 10.54 49.44 -12.37
CA LEU A 152 10.14 50.75 -12.89
C LEU A 152 10.90 51.90 -12.18
N GLY A 153 11.37 51.66 -10.93
CA GLY A 153 12.12 52.66 -10.21
C GLY A 153 13.62 52.74 -10.55
N SER A 154 14.21 51.69 -11.11
CA SER A 154 15.64 51.67 -11.46
C SER A 154 15.96 52.17 -12.87
N GLY A 155 14.92 52.38 -13.66
CA GLY A 155 15.06 52.92 -15.04
C GLY A 155 15.04 54.46 -15.14
N ALA A 156 14.98 55.18 -14.05
CA ALA A 156 14.91 56.63 -14.02
C ALA A 156 16.08 57.26 -13.30
N VAL A 157 17.30 56.81 -13.63
CA VAL A 157 18.51 57.57 -13.29
C VAL A 157 19.37 57.68 -14.55
N GLU A 158 19.09 58.67 -15.39
CA GLU A 158 20.09 59.30 -16.25
C GLU A 158 20.87 60.30 -15.39
#